data_8ebd01c70a465642b593efed91afba3d
#
_entry.id   8ebd01c70a465642b593efed91afba3d
#
_cell.length_a   1.000
_cell.length_b   1.000
_cell.length_c   1.000
_cell.angle_alpha   90.00
_cell.angle_beta   90.00
_cell.angle_gamma   90.00
#
_symmetry.space_group_name_H-M   'P 1'
#
loop_
_entity.id
_entity.type
_entity.pdbx_description
1 polymer ?
#
loop_
_entity_poly.entity_id
_entity_poly.type
_entity_poly.pdbx_seq_one_letter_code
_entity_poly.pdbx_strand_id
1 'polypeptide(L)'
;NGTIRNILDGTVFREPIVCSNVPRLVPNWTAPICIGRHAFGDQYRATDFVTKGKGKLTVKFEGEDGTVQEFEVFNFKGDGVALAMYNTDESIYGFARACFNQALVKKWPLYLSTKNTILKKYDGRFKDIFEEVYQGEFKAKYEAAGITYEHRLIDDMVASALKWNGNFVWACK
;
A
#
# COMPACT_ATOMS: atom_id res chain seq x y z
N ASN A 1 15.19 -11.39 -4.45
CA ASN A 1 14.12 -10.99 -3.51
C ASN A 1 12.83 -10.55 -4.22
N GLY A 2 12.87 -9.64 -5.20
CA GLY A 2 11.67 -9.14 -5.87
C GLY A 2 10.88 -10.23 -6.59
N THR A 3 11.54 -11.11 -7.32
CA THR A 3 10.91 -12.22 -8.06
C THR A 3 10.16 -13.17 -7.15
N ILE A 4 10.76 -13.58 -6.02
CA ILE A 4 10.13 -14.50 -5.06
C ILE A 4 8.89 -13.86 -4.43
N ARG A 5 8.98 -12.58 -4.05
CA ARG A 5 7.83 -11.84 -3.49
C ARG A 5 6.66 -11.75 -4.46
N ASN A 6 6.95 -11.49 -5.73
CA ASN A 6 5.91 -11.45 -6.77
C ASN A 6 5.27 -12.81 -7.06
N ILE A 7 6.06 -13.90 -6.99
CA ILE A 7 5.55 -15.27 -7.20
C ILE A 7 4.66 -15.69 -6.03
N LEU A 8 5.08 -15.40 -4.79
CA LEU A 8 4.37 -15.80 -3.59
C LEU A 8 3.25 -14.85 -3.18
N ASP A 9 3.10 -13.73 -3.89
CA ASP A 9 2.14 -12.66 -3.55
C ASP A 9 2.16 -12.32 -2.04
N GLY A 10 3.37 -12.20 -1.51
CA GLY A 10 3.59 -12.09 -0.08
C GLY A 10 3.69 -10.66 0.42
N THR A 11 3.26 -10.45 1.65
CA THR A 11 3.50 -9.22 2.42
C THR A 11 4.85 -9.34 3.14
N VAL A 12 5.68 -8.30 3.06
CA VAL A 12 6.95 -8.24 3.78
C VAL A 12 6.79 -7.34 4.99
N PHE A 13 6.95 -7.92 6.19
CA PHE A 13 7.00 -7.17 7.43
C PHE A 13 8.44 -6.91 7.85
N ARG A 14 8.70 -5.69 8.27
CA ARG A 14 10.01 -5.26 8.78
C ARG A 14 9.87 -4.47 10.06
N GLU A 15 10.75 -4.78 11.01
CA GLU A 15 10.97 -4.00 12.21
C GLU A 15 12.45 -3.59 12.27
N PRO A 16 12.77 -2.39 12.77
CA PRO A 16 14.14 -1.98 12.93
C PRO A 16 14.82 -2.78 14.03
N ILE A 17 16.10 -3.07 13.83
CA ILE A 17 16.99 -3.55 14.91
C ILE A 17 17.34 -2.32 15.77
N VAL A 18 17.03 -2.38 17.05
CA VAL A 18 17.28 -1.29 18.00
C VAL A 18 18.47 -1.67 18.90
N CYS A 19 19.54 -0.88 18.84
CA CYS A 19 20.69 -1.01 19.72
C CYS A 19 20.68 0.14 20.72
N SER A 20 20.85 -0.16 22.01
CA SER A 20 20.78 0.84 23.09
C SER A 20 21.89 1.91 23.00
N ASN A 21 23.03 1.53 22.43
CA ASN A 21 24.20 2.40 22.26
C ASN A 21 24.23 3.20 20.95
N VAL A 22 23.20 3.05 20.09
CA VAL A 22 23.07 3.82 18.84
C VAL A 22 21.90 4.78 18.96
N PRO A 23 22.16 6.11 18.95
CA PRO A 23 21.10 7.10 19.02
C PRO A 23 20.12 6.98 17.84
N ARG A 24 18.81 7.11 18.12
CA ARG A 24 17.79 7.13 17.08
C ARG A 24 17.73 8.51 16.41
N LEU A 25 17.49 8.52 15.10
CA LEU A 25 17.27 9.76 14.35
C LEU A 25 15.99 10.50 14.84
N VAL A 26 14.96 9.75 15.24
CA VAL A 26 13.73 10.30 15.80
C VAL A 26 13.67 9.95 17.28
N PRO A 27 13.89 10.91 18.19
CA PRO A 27 13.96 10.62 19.63
C PRO A 27 12.71 9.97 20.21
N ASN A 28 11.53 10.28 19.65
CA ASN A 28 10.25 9.75 20.12
C ASN A 28 10.06 8.25 19.83
N TRP A 29 10.82 7.67 18.93
CA TRP A 29 10.72 6.23 18.64
C TRP A 29 11.34 5.39 19.75
N THR A 30 10.59 5.22 20.82
CA THR A 30 11.00 4.45 22.03
C THR A 30 10.54 3.01 21.98
N ALA A 31 9.64 2.66 21.06
CA ALA A 31 9.08 1.33 20.86
C ALA A 31 9.14 0.92 19.37
N PRO A 32 9.10 -0.38 19.05
CA PRO A 32 9.19 -0.86 17.67
C PRO A 32 8.02 -0.39 16.80
N ILE A 33 8.30 -0.20 15.50
CA ILE A 33 7.31 0.05 14.46
C ILE A 33 7.42 -1.11 13.47
N CYS A 34 6.31 -1.77 13.17
CA CYS A 34 6.26 -2.84 12.18
C CYS A 34 5.67 -2.32 10.88
N ILE A 35 6.43 -2.35 9.80
CA ILE A 35 5.97 -1.90 8.48
C ILE A 35 5.65 -3.13 7.63
N GLY A 36 4.38 -3.24 7.22
CA GLY A 36 3.90 -4.17 6.21
C GLY A 36 3.94 -3.52 4.84
N ARG A 37 4.70 -4.12 3.92
CA ARG A 37 4.83 -3.64 2.55
C ARG A 37 4.17 -4.60 1.58
N HIS A 38 3.23 -4.09 0.78
CA HIS A 38 2.68 -4.83 -0.34
C HIS A 38 3.78 -5.10 -1.37
N ALA A 39 3.90 -6.35 -1.82
CA ALA A 39 5.02 -6.80 -2.62
C ALA A 39 4.64 -7.25 -4.03
N PHE A 40 3.41 -7.00 -4.45
CA PHE A 40 2.87 -7.40 -5.75
C PHE A 40 2.38 -6.20 -6.56
N GLY A 41 2.57 -6.26 -7.88
CA GLY A 41 2.07 -5.23 -8.77
C GLY A 41 2.71 -3.86 -8.54
N ASP A 42 1.94 -2.80 -8.70
CA ASP A 42 2.34 -1.40 -8.51
C ASP A 42 3.67 -1.10 -9.25
N GLN A 43 4.59 -0.38 -8.59
CA GLN A 43 5.90 -0.03 -9.15
C GLN A 43 6.83 -1.23 -9.38
N TYR A 44 6.55 -2.41 -8.81
CA TYR A 44 7.37 -3.61 -8.99
C TYR A 44 7.09 -4.34 -10.31
N ARG A 45 5.95 -4.08 -10.93
CA ARG A 45 5.51 -4.62 -12.21
C ARG A 45 5.01 -3.52 -13.16
N ALA A 46 5.51 -2.31 -12.99
CA ALA A 46 5.18 -1.20 -13.85
C ALA A 46 5.77 -1.36 -15.26
N THR A 47 5.05 -0.87 -16.24
CA THR A 47 5.55 -0.66 -17.59
C THR A 47 5.85 0.82 -17.76
N ASP A 48 7.12 1.19 -17.88
CA ASP A 48 7.56 2.56 -18.04
C ASP A 48 8.41 2.74 -19.28
N PHE A 49 8.32 3.90 -19.90
CA PHE A 49 9.07 4.21 -21.12
C PHE A 49 9.23 5.72 -21.34
N VAL A 50 10.23 6.07 -22.12
CA VAL A 50 10.47 7.46 -22.56
C VAL A 50 9.73 7.68 -23.88
N THR A 51 8.92 8.72 -23.96
CA THR A 51 8.27 9.17 -25.20
C THR A 51 9.19 10.12 -25.97
N LYS A 52 9.14 10.06 -27.29
CA LYS A 52 9.92 10.95 -28.17
C LYS A 52 8.98 11.74 -29.08
N GLY A 53 9.17 13.07 -29.03
CA GLY A 53 8.39 14.00 -29.86
C GLY A 53 6.94 14.17 -29.39
N LYS A 54 6.15 14.74 -30.31
CA LYS A 54 4.71 14.96 -30.07
C LYS A 54 3.94 13.66 -30.24
N GLY A 55 2.98 13.40 -29.38
CA GLY A 55 2.17 12.19 -29.49
C GLY A 55 1.11 12.08 -28.41
N LYS A 56 0.16 11.20 -28.64
CA LYS A 56 -0.97 10.94 -27.74
C LYS A 56 -0.72 9.66 -26.95
N LEU A 57 -0.82 9.74 -25.64
CA LEU A 57 -0.80 8.58 -24.75
C LEU A 57 -2.24 8.17 -24.42
N THR A 58 -2.57 6.90 -24.65
CA THR A 58 -3.84 6.29 -24.26
C THR A 58 -3.60 5.06 -23.42
N VAL A 59 -4.54 4.76 -22.52
CA VAL A 59 -4.64 3.47 -21.81
C VAL A 59 -5.89 2.76 -22.29
N LYS A 60 -5.75 1.52 -22.72
CA LYS A 60 -6.83 0.69 -23.21
C LYS A 60 -6.91 -0.59 -22.39
N PHE A 61 -8.12 -0.95 -21.99
CA PHE A 61 -8.45 -2.24 -21.41
C PHE A 61 -9.41 -2.98 -22.34
N GLU A 62 -9.08 -4.21 -22.69
CA GLU A 62 -9.90 -5.10 -23.51
C GLU A 62 -10.31 -6.30 -22.66
N GLY A 63 -11.58 -6.39 -22.33
CA GLY A 63 -12.16 -7.52 -21.61
C GLY A 63 -12.34 -8.74 -22.55
N GLU A 64 -12.23 -9.94 -22.00
CA GLU A 64 -12.49 -11.18 -22.75
C GLU A 64 -13.94 -11.28 -23.26
N ASP A 65 -14.85 -10.54 -22.61
CA ASP A 65 -16.27 -10.40 -22.98
C ASP A 65 -16.49 -9.41 -24.13
N GLY A 66 -15.42 -8.85 -24.71
CA GLY A 66 -15.44 -7.85 -25.76
C GLY A 66 -15.63 -6.40 -25.27
N THR A 67 -15.72 -6.17 -23.94
CA THR A 67 -15.78 -4.82 -23.38
C THR A 67 -14.49 -4.08 -23.64
N VAL A 68 -14.57 -2.86 -24.15
CA VAL A 68 -13.41 -1.98 -24.38
C VAL A 68 -13.56 -0.70 -23.58
N GLN A 69 -12.53 -0.39 -22.82
CA GLN A 69 -12.39 0.90 -22.14
C GLN A 69 -11.10 1.57 -22.61
N GLU A 70 -11.19 2.77 -23.13
CA GLU A 70 -10.05 3.54 -23.61
C GLU A 70 -10.10 4.95 -23.01
N PHE A 71 -8.97 5.39 -22.47
CA PHE A 71 -8.81 6.69 -21.85
C PHE A 71 -7.62 7.42 -22.48
N GLU A 72 -7.86 8.67 -22.92
CA GLU A 72 -6.75 9.57 -23.22
C GLU A 72 -6.10 10.00 -21.90
N VAL A 73 -4.80 9.74 -21.75
CA VAL A 73 -4.02 10.11 -20.56
C VAL A 73 -3.43 11.49 -20.74
N PHE A 74 -2.71 11.69 -21.86
CA PHE A 74 -2.04 12.95 -22.13
C PHE A 74 -1.68 13.10 -23.62
N ASN A 75 -1.60 14.34 -24.07
CA ASN A 75 -1.17 14.69 -25.42
C ASN A 75 0.16 15.44 -25.34
N PHE A 76 1.26 14.74 -25.59
CA PHE A 76 2.62 15.26 -25.49
C PHE A 76 2.91 16.29 -26.61
N LYS A 77 3.47 17.42 -26.23
CA LYS A 77 3.97 18.45 -27.18
C LYS A 77 5.45 18.30 -27.49
N GLY A 78 6.15 17.40 -26.85
CA GLY A 78 7.57 17.09 -26.98
C GLY A 78 7.90 15.81 -26.26
N ASP A 79 9.17 15.58 -25.97
CA ASP A 79 9.67 14.42 -25.24
C ASP A 79 9.09 14.34 -23.82
N GLY A 80 8.94 13.14 -23.28
CA GLY A 80 8.42 12.93 -21.95
C GLY A 80 8.62 11.49 -21.46
N VAL A 81 7.95 11.15 -20.37
CA VAL A 81 7.94 9.81 -19.80
C VAL A 81 6.52 9.37 -19.50
N ALA A 82 6.26 8.08 -19.56
CA ALA A 82 4.99 7.49 -19.20
C ALA A 82 5.20 6.23 -18.37
N LEU A 83 4.24 5.93 -17.50
CA LEU A 83 4.22 4.74 -16.67
C LEU A 83 2.80 4.22 -16.53
N ALA A 84 2.64 2.91 -16.67
CA ALA A 84 1.42 2.20 -16.31
C ALA A 84 1.73 1.15 -15.23
N MET A 85 0.86 1.05 -14.25
CA MET A 85 0.94 0.04 -13.20
C MET A 85 -0.45 -0.55 -12.93
N TYR A 86 -0.48 -1.72 -12.31
CA TYR A 86 -1.70 -2.45 -12.00
C TYR A 86 -1.60 -3.14 -10.64
N ASN A 87 -2.75 -3.55 -10.11
CA ASN A 87 -2.86 -4.50 -9.03
C ASN A 87 -4.11 -5.36 -9.23
N THR A 88 -4.26 -6.41 -8.42
CA THR A 88 -5.41 -7.31 -8.45
C THR A 88 -6.12 -7.30 -7.10
N ASP A 89 -7.44 -7.48 -7.12
CA ASP A 89 -8.22 -7.60 -5.88
C ASP A 89 -7.72 -8.73 -5.00
N GLU A 90 -7.44 -9.90 -5.58
CA GLU A 90 -6.90 -11.06 -4.85
C GLU A 90 -5.65 -10.71 -4.05
N SER A 91 -4.69 -10.03 -4.69
CA SER A 91 -3.46 -9.60 -4.03
C SER A 91 -3.72 -8.57 -2.93
N ILE A 92 -4.66 -7.64 -3.15
CA ILE A 92 -5.03 -6.64 -2.14
C ILE A 92 -5.71 -7.31 -0.93
N TYR A 93 -6.62 -8.29 -1.15
CA TYR A 93 -7.22 -9.09 -0.07
C TYR A 93 -6.17 -9.85 0.72
N GLY A 94 -5.20 -10.48 0.03
CA GLY A 94 -4.08 -11.18 0.68
C GLY A 94 -3.24 -10.24 1.54
N PHE A 95 -2.91 -9.06 1.02
CA PHE A 95 -2.19 -8.02 1.77
C PHE A 95 -2.98 -7.53 2.99
N ALA A 96 -4.26 -7.28 2.85
CA ALA A 96 -5.13 -6.86 3.94
C ALA A 96 -5.14 -7.90 5.07
N ARG A 97 -5.46 -9.16 4.76
CA ARG A 97 -5.50 -10.24 5.74
C ARG A 97 -4.14 -10.45 6.44
N ALA A 98 -3.04 -10.38 5.69
CA ALA A 98 -1.71 -10.48 6.26
C ALA A 98 -1.44 -9.36 7.28
N CYS A 99 -1.77 -8.11 6.95
CA CYS A 99 -1.59 -6.97 7.85
C CYS A 99 -2.49 -7.06 9.09
N PHE A 100 -3.77 -7.42 8.92
CA PHE A 100 -4.68 -7.60 10.05
C PHE A 100 -4.23 -8.72 11.00
N ASN A 101 -3.78 -9.85 10.48
CA ASN A 101 -3.25 -10.95 11.30
C ASN A 101 -1.97 -10.54 12.03
N GLN A 102 -1.04 -9.83 11.36
CA GLN A 102 0.20 -9.37 12.00
C GLN A 102 -0.09 -8.42 13.17
N ALA A 103 -1.05 -7.52 13.01
CA ALA A 103 -1.46 -6.61 14.07
C ALA A 103 -2.06 -7.36 15.27
N LEU A 104 -2.88 -8.40 15.03
CA LEU A 104 -3.39 -9.27 16.10
C LEU A 104 -2.28 -10.01 16.83
N VAL A 105 -1.29 -10.57 16.10
CA VAL A 105 -0.14 -11.25 16.71
C VAL A 105 0.66 -10.29 17.59
N LYS A 106 0.86 -9.07 17.13
CA LYS A 106 1.58 -8.02 17.89
C LYS A 106 0.73 -7.40 19.00
N LYS A 107 -0.58 -7.49 18.91
CA LYS A 107 -1.56 -6.73 19.74
C LYS A 107 -1.35 -5.21 19.62
N TRP A 108 -1.07 -4.75 18.42
CA TRP A 108 -0.85 -3.35 18.10
C TRP A 108 -1.92 -2.84 17.12
N PRO A 109 -2.25 -1.54 17.16
CA PRO A 109 -3.14 -0.96 16.16
C PRO A 109 -2.55 -1.07 14.76
N LEU A 110 -3.44 -1.16 13.76
CA LEU A 110 -3.09 -1.18 12.35
C LEU A 110 -3.49 0.13 11.68
N TYR A 111 -2.56 0.72 10.94
CA TYR A 111 -2.80 1.87 10.09
C TYR A 111 -2.53 1.51 8.63
N LEU A 112 -3.53 1.70 7.76
CA LEU A 112 -3.34 1.65 6.31
C LEU A 112 -3.07 3.07 5.81
N SER A 113 -2.03 3.27 5.02
CA SER A 113 -1.81 4.55 4.33
C SER A 113 -2.00 4.43 2.84
N THR A 114 -2.69 5.42 2.26
CA THR A 114 -2.89 5.55 0.82
C THR A 114 -2.88 7.04 0.42
N LYS A 115 -2.93 7.31 -0.88
CA LYS A 115 -3.22 8.65 -1.43
C LYS A 115 -4.51 8.66 -2.24
N ASN A 116 -5.57 8.10 -1.67
CA ASN A 116 -6.87 7.95 -2.34
C ASN A 116 -7.57 9.29 -2.67
N THR A 117 -7.13 10.39 -2.11
CA THR A 117 -7.60 11.73 -2.49
C THR A 117 -7.14 12.16 -3.88
N ILE A 118 -6.03 11.61 -4.36
CA ILE A 118 -5.45 11.83 -5.70
C ILE A 118 -5.71 10.60 -6.57
N LEU A 119 -5.27 9.42 -6.15
CA LEU A 119 -5.49 8.15 -6.85
C LEU A 119 -6.85 7.54 -6.44
N LYS A 120 -7.93 8.24 -6.77
CA LYS A 120 -9.28 7.98 -6.24
C LYS A 120 -9.77 6.56 -6.48
N LYS A 121 -9.49 5.99 -7.65
CA LYS A 121 -9.90 4.63 -8.00
C LYS A 121 -8.86 3.60 -7.57
N TYR A 122 -7.59 3.83 -7.89
CA TYR A 122 -6.52 2.90 -7.62
C TYR A 122 -6.29 2.70 -6.11
N ASP A 123 -5.94 3.75 -5.39
CA ASP A 123 -5.76 3.71 -3.93
C ASP A 123 -7.09 3.55 -3.19
N GLY A 124 -8.18 4.06 -3.76
CA GLY A 124 -9.53 3.84 -3.23
C GLY A 124 -9.88 2.37 -3.16
N ARG A 125 -9.50 1.55 -4.16
CA ARG A 125 -9.73 0.10 -4.13
C ARG A 125 -9.01 -0.58 -2.96
N PHE A 126 -7.78 -0.19 -2.65
CA PHE A 126 -7.07 -0.68 -1.45
C PHE A 126 -7.81 -0.32 -0.17
N LYS A 127 -8.23 0.94 -0.03
CA LYS A 127 -9.01 1.39 1.13
C LYS A 127 -10.30 0.60 1.28
N ASP A 128 -11.05 0.42 0.21
CA ASP A 128 -12.35 -0.24 0.25
C ASP A 128 -12.23 -1.72 0.60
N ILE A 129 -11.26 -2.44 0.02
CA ILE A 129 -10.99 -3.85 0.34
C ILE A 129 -10.51 -4.01 1.80
N PHE A 130 -9.62 -3.14 2.29
CA PHE A 130 -9.21 -3.20 3.69
C PHE A 130 -10.40 -2.99 4.64
N GLU A 131 -11.30 -2.06 4.32
CA GLU A 131 -12.50 -1.82 5.11
C GLU A 131 -13.45 -3.04 5.09
N GLU A 132 -13.67 -3.63 3.91
CA GLU A 132 -14.47 -4.84 3.75
C GLU A 132 -13.92 -6.00 4.58
N VAL A 133 -12.63 -6.28 4.49
CA VAL A 133 -11.95 -7.34 5.27
C VAL A 133 -12.02 -7.05 6.77
N TYR A 134 -11.82 -5.79 7.16
CA TYR A 134 -11.95 -5.40 8.56
C TYR A 134 -13.35 -5.68 9.11
N GLN A 135 -14.38 -5.15 8.47
CA GLN A 135 -15.75 -5.31 8.92
C GLN A 135 -16.22 -6.77 8.92
N GLY A 136 -15.84 -7.53 7.87
CA GLY A 136 -16.30 -8.91 7.68
C GLY A 136 -15.52 -9.96 8.50
N GLU A 137 -14.23 -9.77 8.71
CA GLU A 137 -13.37 -10.84 9.24
C GLU A 137 -12.66 -10.50 10.55
N PHE A 138 -12.37 -9.21 10.82
CA PHE A 138 -11.44 -8.82 11.88
C PHE A 138 -12.01 -7.94 12.97
N LYS A 139 -13.09 -7.22 12.74
CA LYS A 139 -13.63 -6.24 13.69
C LYS A 139 -13.84 -6.81 15.09
N ALA A 140 -14.56 -7.91 15.21
CA ALA A 140 -14.80 -8.54 16.51
C ALA A 140 -13.51 -9.02 17.21
N LYS A 141 -12.53 -9.49 16.41
CA LYS A 141 -11.22 -9.92 16.93
C LYS A 141 -10.40 -8.74 17.46
N TYR A 142 -10.48 -7.59 16.76
CA TYR A 142 -9.81 -6.35 17.14
C TYR A 142 -10.42 -5.75 18.41
N GLU A 143 -11.74 -5.71 18.49
CA GLU A 143 -12.46 -5.29 19.69
C GLU A 143 -12.09 -6.16 20.90
N ALA A 144 -12.08 -7.48 20.73
CA ALA A 144 -11.67 -8.42 21.78
C ALA A 144 -10.21 -8.27 22.20
N ALA A 145 -9.32 -7.89 21.27
CA ALA A 145 -7.91 -7.65 21.54
C ALA A 145 -7.60 -6.24 22.06
N GLY A 146 -8.58 -5.34 22.06
CA GLY A 146 -8.41 -3.94 22.47
C GLY A 146 -7.52 -3.12 21.53
N ILE A 147 -7.49 -3.48 20.23
CA ILE A 147 -6.71 -2.77 19.19
C ILE A 147 -7.63 -2.18 18.13
N THR A 148 -7.11 -1.22 17.37
CA THR A 148 -7.87 -0.48 16.37
C THR A 148 -7.30 -0.61 14.96
N TYR A 149 -8.15 -0.40 13.97
CA TYR A 149 -7.77 -0.19 12.58
C TYR A 149 -8.18 1.20 12.14
N GLU A 150 -7.29 1.87 11.40
CA GLU A 150 -7.57 3.19 10.85
C GLU A 150 -6.89 3.34 9.47
N HIS A 151 -7.61 3.94 8.52
CA HIS A 151 -7.04 4.41 7.26
C HIS A 151 -6.62 5.86 7.38
N ARG A 152 -5.40 6.19 6.92
CA ARG A 152 -4.86 7.56 6.88
C ARG A 152 -4.30 7.90 5.51
N LEU A 153 -4.29 9.19 5.17
CA LEU A 153 -3.51 9.65 4.03
C LEU A 153 -2.02 9.52 4.32
N ILE A 154 -1.23 9.19 3.30
CA ILE A 154 0.22 8.90 3.48
C ILE A 154 0.97 10.07 4.13
N ASP A 155 0.69 11.30 3.74
CA ASP A 155 1.32 12.49 4.31
C ASP A 155 0.99 12.68 5.80
N ASP A 156 -0.28 12.47 6.19
CA ASP A 156 -0.69 12.48 7.60
C ASP A 156 -0.08 11.29 8.37
N MET A 157 -0.04 10.11 7.76
CA MET A 157 0.57 8.94 8.40
C MET A 157 2.06 9.12 8.66
N VAL A 158 2.81 9.72 7.72
CA VAL A 158 4.23 10.05 7.92
C VAL A 158 4.39 11.03 9.07
N ALA A 159 3.61 12.11 9.10
CA ALA A 159 3.66 13.09 10.18
C ALA A 159 3.32 12.48 11.54
N SER A 160 2.33 11.59 11.58
CA SER A 160 1.92 10.87 12.78
C SER A 160 3.01 9.89 13.24
N ALA A 161 3.58 9.11 12.33
CA ALA A 161 4.65 8.17 12.65
C ALA A 161 5.89 8.85 13.25
N LEU A 162 6.23 10.07 12.81
CA LEU A 162 7.32 10.86 13.38
C LEU A 162 7.04 11.39 14.78
N LYS A 163 5.76 11.52 15.17
CA LYS A 163 5.34 12.00 16.48
C LYS A 163 5.09 10.89 17.49
N TRP A 164 4.65 9.71 17.02
CA TRP A 164 4.30 8.58 17.89
C TRP A 164 5.53 7.83 18.39
N ASN A 165 5.34 7.13 19.51
CA ASN A 165 6.42 6.40 20.16
C ASN A 165 6.73 5.05 19.52
N GLY A 166 5.82 4.47 18.77
CA GLY A 166 5.88 3.13 18.22
C GLY A 166 4.72 2.25 18.64
N ASN A 167 4.91 0.92 18.63
CA ASN A 167 3.88 -0.10 18.91
C ASN A 167 2.69 -0.01 17.97
N PHE A 168 2.92 0.10 16.68
CA PHE A 168 1.89 0.02 15.65
C PHE A 168 2.37 -0.76 14.45
N VAL A 169 1.42 -1.30 13.70
CA VAL A 169 1.65 -1.89 12.38
C VAL A 169 1.19 -0.88 11.32
N TRP A 170 2.06 -0.64 10.36
CA TRP A 170 1.79 0.27 9.25
C TRP A 170 1.72 -0.53 7.95
N ALA A 171 0.50 -0.71 7.41
CA ALA A 171 0.28 -1.21 6.06
C ALA A 171 0.60 -0.10 5.05
N CYS A 172 1.80 -0.14 4.51
CA CYS A 172 2.34 0.88 3.61
C CYS A 172 2.13 0.45 2.15
N LYS A 173 1.15 1.07 1.53
CA LYS A 173 0.82 0.90 0.13
C LYS A 173 1.63 1.88 -0.72
#